data_9b264b1cd3be47bdc9fdb8cd86ceab9f
#
_entry.id   9b264b1cd3be47bdc9fdb8cd86ceab9f
#
_cell.length_a   1.000
_cell.length_b   1.000
_cell.length_c   1.000
_cell.angle_alpha   90.00
_cell.angle_beta   90.00
_cell.angle_gamma   90.00
#
_symmetry.space_group_name_H-M   'P 1'
#
loop_
_entity.id
_entity.type
_entity.pdbx_description
1 polymer ?
#
loop_
_entity_poly.entity_id
_entity_poly.type
_entity_poly.pdbx_seq_one_letter_code
_entity_poly.pdbx_strand_id
1 'polypeptide(L)'
;MASTSGSFSTGVNDRLKAEGYWVFAGGLESPSSATVIDNRGGEAVFTDGPFLESKEYLAGFWIIEAPDLDVALKLAAEGSKYCNRMVEVRPFLGA
;
A
#
# COMPACT_ATOMS: atom_id res chain seq x y z
N MET A 1 -11.13 1.96 11.82
CA MET A 1 -10.17 1.98 10.72
C MET A 1 -8.76 1.67 11.17
N ALA A 2 -8.27 2.37 12.09
CA ALA A 2 -6.90 2.21 12.53
C ALA A 2 -6.58 0.82 13.10
N SER A 3 -7.55 0.18 13.69
CA SER A 3 -7.35 -1.12 14.34
C SER A 3 -6.89 -2.21 13.37
N THR A 4 -7.35 -2.16 12.13
CA THR A 4 -6.98 -3.20 11.16
C THR A 4 -5.57 -3.00 10.64
N SER A 5 -5.11 -1.78 10.53
CA SER A 5 -3.77 -1.51 10.05
C SER A 5 -2.71 -1.92 11.06
N GLY A 6 -3.06 -1.95 12.35
CA GLY A 6 -2.12 -2.32 13.40
C GLY A 6 -1.61 -3.74 13.31
N SER A 7 -2.43 -4.66 12.79
CA SER A 7 -2.02 -6.06 12.64
C SER A 7 -1.28 -6.33 11.33
N PHE A 8 -1.32 -5.39 10.38
CA PHE A 8 -0.70 -5.57 9.08
C PHE A 8 0.80 -5.32 9.21
N SER A 9 1.58 -6.39 9.22
CA SER A 9 3.03 -6.32 9.15
C SER A 9 3.71 -5.56 10.29
N THR A 10 3.25 -5.75 11.51
CA THR A 10 3.84 -5.06 12.66
C THR A 10 5.35 -5.27 12.76
N GLY A 11 5.82 -6.50 12.57
CA GLY A 11 7.26 -6.79 12.64
C GLY A 11 8.06 -6.07 11.56
N VAL A 12 7.53 -6.00 10.34
CA VAL A 12 8.18 -5.28 9.25
C VAL A 12 8.19 -3.78 9.54
N ASN A 13 7.08 -3.25 10.01
CA ASN A 13 6.98 -1.84 10.34
C ASN A 13 8.01 -1.43 11.39
N ASP A 14 8.13 -2.22 12.45
CA ASP A 14 9.09 -1.94 13.51
C ASP A 14 10.51 -1.95 13.00
N ARG A 15 10.83 -2.90 12.14
CA ARG A 15 12.15 -2.98 11.53
C ARG A 15 12.45 -1.78 10.65
N LEU A 16 11.50 -1.40 9.80
CA LEU A 16 11.67 -0.25 8.92
C LEU A 16 11.90 1.02 9.72
N LYS A 17 11.16 1.18 10.82
CA LYS A 17 11.35 2.33 11.71
C LYS A 17 12.73 2.32 12.35
N ALA A 18 13.15 1.18 12.85
CA ALA A 18 14.44 1.06 13.55
C ALA A 18 15.60 1.36 12.65
N GLU A 19 15.51 1.02 11.37
CA GLU A 19 16.59 1.21 10.41
C GLU A 19 16.48 2.49 9.60
N GLY A 20 15.48 3.30 9.87
CA GLY A 20 15.34 4.62 9.24
C GLY A 20 14.73 4.63 7.85
N TYR A 21 14.13 3.54 7.39
CA TYR A 21 13.48 3.48 6.08
C TYR A 21 12.01 3.88 6.10
N TRP A 22 11.42 3.91 7.27
CA TRP A 22 9.99 4.14 7.41
C TRP A 22 9.59 5.57 7.06
N VAL A 23 8.57 5.71 6.22
CA VAL A 23 7.88 6.98 6.04
C VAL A 23 6.44 6.84 6.52
N PHE A 24 5.70 5.91 5.93
CA PHE A 24 4.31 5.70 6.28
C PHE A 24 3.84 4.33 5.80
N ALA A 25 2.83 3.78 6.45
CA ALA A 25 2.19 2.57 5.98
C ALA A 25 0.73 2.58 6.38
N GLY A 26 -0.06 1.82 5.66
CA GLY A 26 -1.47 1.68 5.97
C GLY A 26 -2.05 0.42 5.35
N GLY A 27 -2.99 -0.17 6.05
CA GLY A 27 -3.84 -1.20 5.48
C GLY A 27 -5.08 -0.56 4.89
N LEU A 28 -5.67 -1.21 3.94
CA LEU A 28 -6.91 -0.76 3.30
C LEU A 28 -8.04 -1.69 3.66
N GLU A 29 -9.23 -1.14 3.76
CA GLU A 29 -10.43 -1.96 3.90
C GLU A 29 -10.66 -2.77 2.62
N SER A 30 -11.59 -3.70 2.69
CA SER A 30 -11.97 -4.52 1.54
C SER A 30 -12.33 -3.64 0.34
N PRO A 31 -12.02 -4.09 -0.89
CA PRO A 31 -12.43 -3.34 -2.09
C PRO A 31 -13.92 -3.04 -2.16
N SER A 32 -14.75 -3.83 -1.50
CA SER A 32 -16.20 -3.57 -1.48
C SER A 32 -16.58 -2.27 -0.80
N SER A 33 -15.69 -1.70 0.00
CA SER A 33 -15.93 -0.41 0.65
C SER A 33 -15.49 0.77 -0.22
N ALA A 34 -14.91 0.51 -1.37
CA ALA A 34 -14.43 1.56 -2.26
C ALA A 34 -15.59 2.29 -2.95
N THR A 35 -15.32 3.50 -3.36
CA THR A 35 -16.24 4.27 -4.19
C THR A 35 -15.43 4.90 -5.32
N VAL A 36 -15.89 4.74 -6.53
CA VAL A 36 -15.27 5.39 -7.69
C VAL A 36 -16.04 6.65 -8.03
N ILE A 37 -15.33 7.72 -8.25
CA ILE A 37 -15.90 9.02 -8.58
C ILE A 37 -15.40 9.44 -9.95
N ASP A 38 -16.31 9.81 -10.82
CA ASP A 38 -15.97 10.35 -12.12
C ASP A 38 -16.66 11.70 -12.26
N ASN A 39 -15.91 12.76 -12.32
CA ASN A 39 -16.41 14.11 -12.48
C ASN A 39 -15.78 14.82 -13.69
N ARG A 40 -15.33 14.03 -14.65
CA ARG A 40 -14.67 14.59 -15.84
C ARG A 40 -15.62 15.39 -16.72
N GLY A 41 -16.91 15.05 -16.68
CA GLY A 41 -17.93 15.76 -17.46
C GLY A 41 -18.59 16.92 -16.75
N GLY A 42 -18.15 17.27 -15.55
CA GLY A 42 -18.74 18.35 -14.77
C GLY A 42 -19.87 17.93 -13.86
N GLU A 43 -20.39 16.73 -14.01
CA GLU A 43 -21.34 16.14 -13.08
C GLU A 43 -20.69 14.92 -12.44
N ALA A 44 -20.52 14.96 -11.14
CA ALA A 44 -19.86 13.89 -10.42
C ALA A 44 -20.72 12.64 -10.41
N VAL A 45 -20.18 11.54 -10.89
CA VAL A 45 -20.80 10.22 -10.84
C VAL A 45 -20.09 9.38 -9.80
N PHE A 46 -20.83 8.85 -8.86
CA PHE A 46 -20.30 8.01 -7.77
C PHE A 46 -20.75 6.59 -8.00
N THR A 47 -19.83 5.65 -8.00
CA THR A 47 -20.11 4.23 -8.19
C THR A 47 -19.52 3.47 -7.01
N ASP A 48 -20.34 2.67 -6.34
CA ASP A 48 -19.87 1.82 -5.26
C ASP A 48 -19.02 0.70 -5.83
N GLY A 49 -17.97 0.36 -5.09
CA GLY A 49 -17.06 -0.70 -5.45
C GLY A 49 -15.76 -0.19 -6.04
N PRO A 50 -14.81 -1.08 -6.28
CA PRO A 50 -13.49 -0.71 -6.77
C PRO A 50 -13.54 -0.30 -8.25
N PHE A 51 -12.51 0.44 -8.66
CA PHE A 51 -12.36 0.85 -10.06
C PHE A 51 -12.38 -0.35 -11.01
N LEU A 52 -11.67 -1.41 -10.64
CA LEU A 52 -11.67 -2.67 -11.38
C LEU A 52 -11.98 -3.80 -10.42
N GLU A 53 -12.84 -4.71 -10.85
CA GLU A 53 -13.03 -5.97 -10.14
C GLU A 53 -11.88 -6.90 -10.49
N SER A 54 -11.20 -7.40 -9.48
CA SER A 54 -10.04 -8.24 -9.67
C SER A 54 -9.90 -9.20 -8.50
N LYS A 55 -9.26 -10.34 -8.75
CA LYS A 55 -8.88 -11.27 -7.68
C LYS A 55 -7.69 -10.73 -6.90
N GLU A 56 -6.92 -9.87 -7.52
CA GLU A 56 -5.77 -9.23 -6.89
C GLU A 56 -6.08 -7.76 -6.71
N TYR A 57 -5.89 -7.25 -5.50
CA TYR A 57 -6.16 -5.87 -5.17
C TYR A 57 -5.20 -5.40 -4.11
N LEU A 58 -5.04 -4.10 -4.03
CA LEU A 58 -4.17 -3.48 -3.05
C LEU A 58 -4.80 -3.60 -1.66
N ALA A 59 -4.15 -4.34 -0.77
CA ALA A 59 -4.63 -4.54 0.59
C ALA A 59 -4.00 -3.57 1.57
N GLY A 60 -2.89 -2.98 1.21
CA GLY A 60 -2.16 -2.02 2.03
C GLY A 60 -0.89 -1.60 1.33
N PHE A 61 -0.15 -0.73 1.96
CA PHE A 61 1.07 -0.20 1.35
C PHE A 61 2.06 0.27 2.40
N TRP A 62 3.32 0.34 1.99
CA TRP A 62 4.38 1.03 2.73
C TRP A 62 4.95 2.12 1.83
N ILE A 63 5.24 3.25 2.43
CA ILE A 63 6.07 4.28 1.80
C ILE A 63 7.38 4.28 2.55
N ILE A 64 8.46 4.05 1.83
CA ILE A 64 9.79 3.95 2.42
C ILE A 64 10.75 4.87 1.71
N GLU A 65 11.81 5.24 2.41
CA GLU A 65 12.92 5.97 1.84
C GLU A 65 14.15 5.08 1.91
N ALA A 66 14.69 4.73 0.76
CA ALA A 66 15.84 3.86 0.65
C ALA A 66 16.90 4.53 -0.21
N PRO A 67 18.19 4.23 0.01
CA PRO A 67 19.25 4.90 -0.73
C PRO A 67 19.25 4.59 -2.22
N ASP A 68 18.73 3.42 -2.60
CA ASP A 68 18.62 3.03 -4.00
C ASP A 68 17.55 1.97 -4.18
N LEU A 69 17.27 1.65 -5.43
CA LEU A 69 16.23 0.68 -5.76
C LEU A 69 16.58 -0.73 -5.28
N ASP A 70 17.86 -1.11 -5.30
CA ASP A 70 18.26 -2.45 -4.84
C ASP A 70 17.89 -2.66 -3.37
N VAL A 71 18.13 -1.67 -2.54
CA VAL A 71 17.74 -1.75 -1.12
C VAL A 71 16.23 -1.81 -1.00
N ALA A 72 15.51 -0.98 -1.75
CA ALA A 72 14.05 -1.00 -1.73
C ALA A 72 13.48 -2.37 -2.11
N LEU A 73 14.06 -3.01 -3.13
CA LEU A 73 13.62 -4.34 -3.57
C LEU A 73 13.89 -5.40 -2.51
N LYS A 74 15.02 -5.31 -1.82
CA LYS A 74 15.31 -6.24 -0.71
C LYS A 74 14.32 -6.08 0.44
N LEU A 75 13.99 -4.84 0.77
CA LEU A 75 13.00 -4.58 1.81
C LEU A 75 11.63 -5.07 1.41
N ALA A 76 11.26 -4.91 0.15
CA ALA A 76 10.00 -5.41 -0.37
C ALA A 76 9.93 -6.94 -0.33
N ALA A 77 11.04 -7.61 -0.64
CA ALA A 77 11.11 -9.07 -0.56
C ALA A 77 10.88 -9.55 0.88
N GLU A 78 11.46 -8.87 1.85
CA GLU A 78 11.22 -9.20 3.26
C GLU A 78 9.77 -8.95 3.63
N GLY A 79 9.20 -7.84 3.19
CA GLY A 79 7.80 -7.53 3.44
C GLY A 79 6.87 -8.59 2.85
N SER A 80 7.16 -9.02 1.64
CA SER A 80 6.39 -10.08 0.98
C SER A 80 6.42 -11.37 1.78
N LYS A 81 7.58 -11.74 2.27
CA LYS A 81 7.73 -12.95 3.06
C LYS A 81 6.96 -12.86 4.38
N TYR A 82 7.10 -11.75 5.09
CA TYR A 82 6.44 -11.58 6.38
C TYR A 82 4.92 -11.54 6.26
N CYS A 83 4.41 -10.88 5.23
CA CYS A 83 2.97 -10.73 5.05
C CYS A 83 2.36 -11.88 4.27
N ASN A 84 3.18 -12.74 3.68
CA ASN A 84 2.75 -13.82 2.80
C ASN A 84 1.86 -13.28 1.68
N ARG A 85 2.30 -12.21 1.05
CA ARG A 85 1.59 -11.54 -0.04
C ARG A 85 2.57 -11.09 -1.11
N MET A 86 2.09 -11.00 -2.33
CA MET A 86 2.86 -10.37 -3.40
C MET A 86 2.95 -8.87 -3.13
N VAL A 87 4.09 -8.29 -3.47
CA VAL A 87 4.37 -6.87 -3.27
C VAL A 87 4.83 -6.26 -4.58
N GLU A 88 4.22 -5.17 -4.96
CA GLU A 88 4.66 -4.36 -6.08
C GLU A 88 5.49 -3.20 -5.53
N VAL A 89 6.60 -2.92 -6.17
CA VAL A 89 7.44 -1.76 -5.83
C VAL A 89 7.30 -0.73 -6.94
N ARG A 90 6.99 0.48 -6.55
CA ARG A 90 6.81 1.56 -7.51
C ARG A 90 7.48 2.82 -6.97
N PRO A 91 8.58 3.26 -7.59
CA PRO A 91 9.22 4.51 -7.19
C PRO A 91 8.30 5.71 -7.41
N PHE A 92 8.40 6.69 -6.52
CA PHE A 92 7.76 7.97 -6.78
C PHE A 92 8.47 8.68 -7.93
N LEU A 93 7.75 9.54 -8.62
CA LEU A 93 8.39 10.43 -9.58
C LEU A 93 9.42 11.27 -8.85
N GLY A 94 10.55 11.48 -9.46
CA GLY A 94 11.62 12.27 -8.88
C GLY A 94 11.15 13.67 -8.52
N ALA A 95 11.70 14.19 -7.45
CA ALA A 95 11.39 15.53 -6.97
C ALA A 95 12.04 16.59 -7.87
#